data_f6d1eff86906c1118694ffd49704d460
#
_entry.id   f6d1eff86906c1118694ffd49704d460
#
_cell.length_a   1.000
_cell.length_b   1.000
_cell.length_c   1.000
_cell.angle_alpha   90.00
_cell.angle_beta   90.00
_cell.angle_gamma   90.00
#
_symmetry.space_group_name_H-M   'P 1'
#
loop_
_entity.id
_entity.type
_entity.pdbx_description
1 polymer ?
#
loop_
_entity_poly.entity_id
_entity_poly.type
_entity_poly.pdbx_seq_one_letter_code
_entity_poly.pdbx_strand_id
1 'polypeptide(L)'
;MPYTHISHVPGHSLGDYQAVADVLGPEPPAGRIAFIVGEADGALHIVDVWDSKAHADRFAAERLMPAFRQAGVKPGPEETYIGFDTNVLELGAKVTLPTVGLPIRPTAPGS
;
A
#
# COMPACT_ATOMS: atom_id res chain seq x y z
N MET A 1 7.37 -15.79 -6.40
CA MET A 1 6.31 -15.26 -7.28
C MET A 1 5.78 -13.95 -6.69
N PRO A 2 5.84 -12.85 -7.43
CA PRO A 2 5.26 -11.61 -6.94
C PRO A 2 3.77 -11.76 -6.63
N TYR A 3 3.31 -10.98 -5.69
CA TYR A 3 1.94 -11.07 -5.20
C TYR A 3 1.33 -9.68 -5.17
N THR A 4 0.15 -9.53 -5.74
CA THR A 4 -0.60 -8.27 -5.74
C THR A 4 -1.77 -8.34 -4.79
N HIS A 5 -1.95 -7.28 -4.02
CA HIS A 5 -3.06 -7.15 -3.08
C HIS A 5 -3.78 -5.84 -3.37
N ILE A 6 -5.09 -5.92 -3.53
CA ILE A 6 -5.93 -4.75 -3.82
C ILE A 6 -7.00 -4.65 -2.74
N SER A 7 -7.07 -3.50 -2.07
CA SER A 7 -8.04 -3.25 -1.02
C SER A 7 -8.98 -2.11 -1.41
N HIS A 8 -10.23 -2.26 -1.03
CA HIS A 8 -11.25 -1.23 -1.15
C HIS A 8 -11.83 -0.99 0.25
N VAL A 9 -11.67 0.23 0.75
CA VAL A 9 -11.98 0.55 2.15
C VAL A 9 -12.96 1.70 2.22
N PRO A 10 -14.27 1.42 2.13
CA PRO A 10 -15.28 2.47 2.22
C PRO A 10 -15.26 3.17 3.58
N GLY A 11 -15.55 4.46 3.55
CA GLY A 11 -15.60 5.24 4.78
C GLY A 11 -14.26 5.69 5.32
N HIS A 12 -13.15 5.32 4.69
CA HIS A 12 -11.84 5.80 5.05
C HIS A 12 -11.33 6.85 4.06
N SER A 13 -10.53 7.76 4.56
CA SER A 13 -10.03 8.90 3.80
C SER A 13 -8.51 8.87 3.70
N LEU A 14 -7.94 9.74 2.88
CA LEU A 14 -6.50 9.94 2.84
C LEU A 14 -5.96 10.36 4.21
N GLY A 15 -6.76 11.07 5.01
CA GLY A 15 -6.38 11.41 6.38
C GLY A 15 -6.19 10.19 7.25
N ASP A 16 -7.07 9.19 7.11
CA ASP A 16 -6.93 7.93 7.84
C ASP A 16 -5.69 7.18 7.40
N TYR A 17 -5.44 7.13 6.10
CA TYR A 17 -4.21 6.54 5.58
C TYR A 17 -2.99 7.24 6.15
N GLN A 18 -2.99 8.58 6.16
CA GLN A 18 -1.84 9.34 6.65
C GLN A 18 -1.58 9.07 8.13
N ALA A 19 -2.63 8.93 8.93
CA ALA A 19 -2.48 8.63 10.34
C ALA A 19 -1.77 7.29 10.56
N VAL A 20 -2.12 6.28 9.78
CA VAL A 20 -1.45 4.98 9.85
C VAL A 20 -0.03 5.07 9.31
N ALA A 21 0.17 5.78 8.22
CA ALA A 21 1.49 5.94 7.61
C ALA A 21 2.47 6.64 8.57
N ASP A 22 1.98 7.62 9.33
CA ASP A 22 2.81 8.32 10.30
C ASP A 22 3.30 7.38 11.41
N VAL A 23 2.45 6.45 11.83
CA VAL A 23 2.84 5.43 12.81
C VAL A 23 3.85 4.45 12.22
N LEU A 24 3.63 4.02 10.98
CA LEU A 24 4.54 3.10 10.30
C LEU A 24 5.93 3.70 10.10
N GLY A 25 6.00 5.01 9.90
CA GLY A 25 7.24 5.70 9.65
C GLY A 25 7.71 5.58 8.19
N PRO A 26 8.87 6.18 7.88
CA PRO A 26 9.34 6.29 6.50
C PRO A 26 9.99 5.02 5.96
N GLU A 27 10.28 4.05 6.81
CA GLU A 27 10.97 2.85 6.38
C GLU A 27 10.07 1.96 5.55
N PRO A 28 10.44 1.61 4.31
CA PRO A 28 9.60 0.78 3.47
C PRO A 28 9.52 -0.65 4.02
N PRO A 29 8.37 -1.30 3.87
CA PRO A 29 8.24 -2.70 4.27
C PRO A 29 9.13 -3.60 3.42
N ALA A 30 9.71 -4.61 4.06
CA ALA A 30 10.52 -5.59 3.35
C ALA A 30 9.68 -6.29 2.27
N GLY A 31 10.22 -6.32 1.08
CA GLY A 31 9.61 -7.05 -0.04
C GLY A 31 8.52 -6.31 -0.80
N ARG A 32 8.19 -5.08 -0.42
CA ARG A 32 7.19 -4.32 -1.18
C ARG A 32 7.82 -3.70 -2.41
N ILE A 33 7.24 -3.99 -3.57
CA ILE A 33 7.73 -3.54 -4.87
C ILE A 33 7.06 -2.25 -5.31
N ALA A 34 5.74 -2.16 -5.10
CA ALA A 34 4.95 -1.01 -5.53
C ALA A 34 3.80 -0.78 -4.57
N PHE A 35 3.38 0.46 -4.44
CA PHE A 35 2.32 0.85 -3.54
C PHE A 35 1.57 2.04 -4.12
N ILE A 36 0.26 1.91 -4.23
CA ILE A 36 -0.61 2.94 -4.80
C ILE A 36 -1.78 3.16 -3.85
N VAL A 37 -2.06 4.41 -3.54
CA VAL A 37 -3.20 4.80 -2.71
C VAL A 37 -3.94 5.92 -3.40
N GLY A 38 -5.25 5.80 -3.46
CA GLY A 38 -6.11 6.87 -3.95
C GLY A 38 -7.42 6.90 -3.20
N GLU A 39 -8.04 8.06 -3.14
CA GLU A 39 -9.36 8.23 -2.56
C GLU A 39 -10.33 8.57 -3.68
N ALA A 40 -11.42 7.83 -3.76
CA ALA A 40 -12.46 8.06 -4.75
C ALA A 40 -13.79 7.55 -4.21
N ASP A 41 -14.85 8.29 -4.46
CA ASP A 41 -16.22 7.91 -4.11
C ASP A 41 -16.38 7.52 -2.63
N GLY A 42 -15.73 8.25 -1.75
CA GLY A 42 -15.84 8.02 -0.31
C GLY A 42 -15.11 6.80 0.19
N ALA A 43 -14.16 6.28 -0.57
CA ALA A 43 -13.39 5.10 -0.19
C ALA A 43 -11.92 5.27 -0.50
N LEU A 44 -11.08 4.57 0.25
CA LEU A 44 -9.69 4.39 -0.11
C LEU A 44 -9.55 3.18 -1.03
N HIS A 45 -8.69 3.32 -2.03
CA HIS A 45 -8.31 2.25 -2.94
C HIS A 45 -6.82 2.07 -2.82
N ILE A 46 -6.38 0.87 -2.47
CA ILE A 46 -4.98 0.59 -2.18
C ILE A 46 -4.51 -0.59 -3.00
N VAL A 47 -3.38 -0.44 -3.67
CA VAL A 47 -2.77 -1.52 -4.43
C VAL A 47 -1.35 -1.70 -3.94
N ASP A 48 -1.02 -2.92 -3.53
CA ASP A 48 0.33 -3.30 -3.10
C ASP A 48 0.84 -4.41 -3.99
N VAL A 49 2.09 -4.34 -4.38
CA VAL A 49 2.77 -5.45 -5.04
C VAL A 49 3.96 -5.84 -4.18
N TRP A 50 4.10 -7.14 -3.94
CA TRP A 50 5.10 -7.71 -3.04
C TRP A 50 5.93 -8.77 -3.74
N ASP A 51 7.13 -9.01 -3.22
CA ASP A 51 7.96 -10.12 -3.70
C ASP A 51 7.26 -11.47 -3.53
N SER A 52 6.47 -11.62 -2.49
CA SER A 52 5.71 -12.83 -2.24
C SER A 52 4.53 -12.54 -1.30
N LYS A 53 3.56 -13.46 -1.29
CA LYS A 53 2.46 -13.39 -0.33
C LYS A 53 2.95 -13.43 1.11
N ALA A 54 4.02 -14.17 1.37
CA ALA A 54 4.58 -14.26 2.72
C ALA A 54 5.06 -12.89 3.22
N HIS A 55 5.65 -12.07 2.34
CA HIS A 55 6.04 -10.71 2.71
C HIS A 55 4.82 -9.85 3.06
N ALA A 56 3.75 -9.96 2.28
CA ALA A 56 2.52 -9.22 2.53
C ALA A 56 1.90 -9.62 3.87
N ASP A 57 1.80 -10.92 4.12
CA ASP A 57 1.22 -11.44 5.37
C ASP A 57 2.03 -11.01 6.58
N ARG A 58 3.35 -11.04 6.48
CA ARG A 58 4.22 -10.63 7.57
C ARG A 58 4.08 -9.15 7.88
N PHE A 59 4.05 -8.31 6.85
CA PHE A 59 3.84 -6.89 7.04
C PHE A 59 2.52 -6.61 7.73
N ALA A 60 1.44 -7.26 7.28
CA ALA A 60 0.12 -7.07 7.87
C ALA A 60 0.13 -7.43 9.35
N ALA A 61 0.71 -8.57 9.72
CA ALA A 61 0.69 -9.04 11.10
C ALA A 61 1.64 -8.25 12.00
N GLU A 62 2.83 -7.96 11.53
CA GLU A 62 3.89 -7.41 12.38
C GLU A 62 3.91 -5.88 12.42
N ARG A 63 3.44 -5.21 11.37
CA ARG A 63 3.52 -3.75 11.29
C ARG A 63 2.18 -3.07 11.10
N LEU A 64 1.38 -3.55 10.15
CA LEU A 64 0.16 -2.84 9.76
C LEU A 64 -0.93 -2.89 10.83
N MET A 65 -1.23 -4.07 11.33
CA MET A 65 -2.28 -4.21 12.36
C MET A 65 -1.93 -3.48 13.65
N PRO A 66 -0.68 -3.54 14.14
CA PRO A 66 -0.29 -2.70 15.28
C PRO A 66 -0.41 -1.21 14.99
N ALA A 67 -0.09 -0.78 13.77
CA ALA A 67 -0.19 0.62 13.40
C ALA A 67 -1.63 1.11 13.37
N PHE A 68 -2.56 0.29 12.89
CA PHE A 68 -3.99 0.61 12.94
C PHE A 68 -4.44 0.86 14.38
N ARG A 69 -4.08 -0.04 15.29
CA ARG A 69 -4.45 0.11 16.70
C ARG A 69 -3.87 1.38 17.30
N GLN A 70 -2.61 1.65 17.01
CA GLN A 70 -1.93 2.83 17.57
C GLN A 70 -2.50 4.12 17.00
N ALA A 71 -2.86 4.14 15.73
CA ALA A 71 -3.43 5.31 15.08
C ALA A 71 -4.91 5.51 15.44
N GLY A 72 -5.55 4.52 16.05
CA GLY A 72 -6.97 4.59 16.37
C GLY A 72 -7.87 4.45 15.13
N VAL A 73 -7.34 3.91 14.05
CA VAL A 73 -8.08 3.69 12.82
C VAL A 73 -8.55 2.23 12.82
N LYS A 74 -9.84 2.02 12.66
CA LYS A 74 -10.40 0.66 12.64
C LYS A 74 -10.74 0.26 11.21
N PRO A 75 -10.45 -0.99 10.82
CA PRO A 75 -10.95 -1.50 9.55
C PRO A 75 -12.47 -1.40 9.52
N GLY A 76 -13.00 -0.94 8.41
CA GLY A 76 -14.43 -0.85 8.24
C GLY A 76 -15.05 -2.22 7.97
N PRO A 77 -16.33 -2.43 8.35
CA PRO A 77 -16.99 -3.71 8.11
C PRO A 77 -17.22 -4.02 6.64
N GLU A 78 -17.16 -3.00 5.78
CA GLU A 78 -17.36 -3.15 4.35
C GLU A 78 -16.05 -3.24 3.58
N GLU A 79 -14.93 -3.35 4.27
CA GLU A 79 -13.65 -3.50 3.62
C GLU A 79 -13.61 -4.80 2.83
N THR A 80 -13.20 -4.69 1.57
CA THR A 80 -13.00 -5.85 0.72
C THR A 80 -11.59 -5.84 0.17
N TYR A 81 -11.08 -7.02 -0.13
CA TYR A 81 -9.77 -7.13 -0.75
C TYR A 81 -9.70 -8.36 -1.64
N ILE A 82 -8.76 -8.33 -2.57
CA ILE A 82 -8.43 -9.46 -3.41
C ILE A 82 -6.91 -9.57 -3.47
N GLY A 83 -6.41 -10.80 -3.42
CA GLY A 83 -5.00 -11.06 -3.58
C GLY A 83 -4.77 -12.13 -4.62
N PHE A 84 -3.69 -11.99 -5.39
CA PHE A 84 -3.38 -12.94 -6.45
C PHE A 84 -1.89 -12.91 -6.80
N ASP A 85 -1.41 -14.01 -7.36
CA ASP A 85 -0.05 -14.04 -7.87
C ASP A 85 0.06 -13.12 -9.08
N THR A 86 1.12 -12.35 -9.12
CA THR A 86 1.33 -11.35 -10.17
C THR A 86 2.00 -12.01 -11.36
N ASN A 87 1.29 -12.08 -12.48
CA ASN A 87 1.85 -12.69 -13.69
C ASN A 87 2.65 -11.70 -14.52
N VAL A 88 2.22 -10.43 -14.52
CA VAL A 88 2.89 -9.38 -15.29
C VAL A 88 2.99 -8.13 -14.42
N LEU A 89 4.19 -7.60 -14.31
CA LEU A 89 4.44 -6.33 -13.64
C LEU A 89 5.39 -5.52 -14.52
N GLU A 90 4.91 -4.40 -15.01
CA GLU A 90 5.71 -3.51 -15.83
C GLU A 90 5.69 -2.11 -15.22
N LEU A 91 6.85 -1.49 -15.17
CA LEU A 91 6.98 -0.10 -14.76
C LEU A 91 7.12 0.75 -16.00
N GLY A 92 6.45 1.89 -16.00
CA GLY A 92 6.54 2.82 -17.11
C GLY A 92 7.93 3.42 -17.25
N ALA A 93 8.26 3.88 -18.44
CA ALA A 93 9.57 4.46 -18.72
C ALA A 93 9.85 5.74 -17.92
N LYS A 94 8.80 6.38 -17.41
CA LYS A 94 8.92 7.62 -16.65
C LYS A 94 8.94 7.39 -15.14
N VAL A 95 9.07 6.14 -14.71
CA VAL A 95 9.08 5.80 -13.29
C VAL A 95 10.50 5.48 -12.88
N THR A 96 10.96 6.15 -11.83
CA THR A 96 12.22 5.80 -11.19
C THR A 96 11.93 4.81 -10.09
N LEU A 97 12.76 3.81 -9.97
CA LEU A 97 12.63 2.89 -8.85
C LEU A 97 12.74 3.69 -7.55
N PRO A 98 11.94 3.33 -6.55
CA PRO A 98 11.85 4.13 -5.36
C PRO A 98 13.17 4.18 -4.61
N THR A 99 13.46 5.34 -4.08
CA THR A 99 14.42 5.47 -3.04
C THR A 99 13.77 5.06 -1.73
N VAL A 100 14.59 4.69 -0.79
CA VAL A 100 14.13 4.21 0.50
C VAL A 100 13.21 5.22 1.16
N GLY A 101 12.09 4.73 1.66
CA GLY A 101 11.18 5.52 2.46
C GLY A 101 10.24 6.41 1.69
N LEU A 102 10.28 6.38 0.36
CA LEU A 102 9.43 7.25 -0.44
C LEU A 102 8.41 6.45 -1.22
N PRO A 103 7.19 6.98 -1.37
CA PRO A 103 6.27 6.43 -2.35
C PRO A 103 6.85 6.57 -3.73
N ILE A 104 6.47 5.68 -4.63
CA ILE A 104 6.86 5.77 -6.01
C ILE A 104 6.21 7.00 -6.61
N ARG A 105 7.03 7.81 -7.27
CA ARG A 105 6.53 9.00 -7.96
C ARG A 105 6.91 8.95 -9.41
N PRO A 106 6.05 9.42 -10.29
CA PRO A 106 6.46 9.63 -11.66
C PRO A 106 7.63 10.59 -11.64
N THR A 107 8.70 10.22 -12.33
CA THR A 107 9.80 11.12 -12.54
C THR A 107 9.68 11.70 -13.92
N ALA A 108 8.52 11.98 -14.30
CA ALA A 108 8.32 12.45 -15.63
C ALA A 108 9.24 13.61 -15.90
N PRO A 109 10.07 13.53 -16.93
CA PRO A 109 10.71 14.72 -17.42
C PRO A 109 9.60 15.70 -17.75
N GLY A 110 9.66 16.84 -17.17
CA GLY A 110 8.57 17.75 -17.31
C GLY A 110 7.42 17.43 -16.39
N SER A 111 7.63 16.60 -15.43
CA SER A 111 6.67 16.43 -14.38
C SER A 111 7.31 16.83 -13.07
#